data_972c9fd3f1ec0822e30b19523e43814d
#
_entry.id   972c9fd3f1ec0822e30b19523e43814d
#
_cell.length_a   1.000
_cell.length_b   1.000
_cell.length_c   1.000
_cell.angle_alpha   90.00
_cell.angle_beta   90.00
_cell.angle_gamma   90.00
#
_symmetry.space_group_name_H-M   'P 1'
#
loop_
_entity.id
_entity.type
_entity.pdbx_description
1 polymer ?
#
loop_
_entity_poly.entity_id
_entity_poly.type
_entity_poly.pdbx_seq_one_letter_code
_entity_poly.pdbx_strand_id
1 'polypeptide(L)'
;MKNIILLGPPGAGKGTQADLICDLCNVPKISTGDMLREAVASGSALGNEVSNILDSGALVSDEIIGSLIKERLTMPDCENGSLFDGGPRTTGQAQQLADMNIKFTHVIEIHVDDQDIVKRMSGRRVHPGSGRNYHIEYNPPENEGYDDISGEPLIQREDDKPETVLKRLGVYHDQTKPLTDFYTKQSEAGFLKFFRVDGSNTVSGVFESISKQL
;
A
#
# COMPACT_ATOMS: atom_id res chain seq x y z
N MET A 1 7.88 17.13 -10.46
CA MET A 1 7.98 16.04 -9.46
C MET A 1 6.56 15.59 -9.12
N LYS A 2 6.24 14.32 -9.27
CA LYS A 2 4.88 13.78 -9.06
C LYS A 2 4.92 12.82 -7.87
N ASN A 3 4.49 13.28 -6.69
CA ASN A 3 4.35 12.42 -5.51
C ASN A 3 2.87 12.07 -5.31
N ILE A 4 2.58 10.78 -5.23
CA ILE A 4 1.23 10.22 -5.17
C ILE A 4 1.10 9.38 -3.91
N ILE A 5 -0.03 9.49 -3.21
CA ILE A 5 -0.40 8.59 -2.10
C ILE A 5 -1.57 7.72 -2.53
N LEU A 6 -1.49 6.43 -2.25
CA LEU A 6 -2.63 5.52 -2.29
C LEU A 6 -3.17 5.26 -0.89
N LEU A 7 -4.40 5.65 -0.64
CA LEU A 7 -5.16 5.36 0.57
C LEU A 7 -6.20 4.25 0.31
N GLY A 8 -6.62 3.60 1.36
CA GLY A 8 -7.66 2.59 1.32
C GLY A 8 -7.37 1.43 2.27
N PRO A 9 -8.38 0.61 2.60
CA PRO A 9 -8.26 -0.49 3.54
C PRO A 9 -7.25 -1.57 3.05
N PRO A 10 -6.78 -2.45 3.94
CA PRO A 10 -6.01 -3.62 3.52
C PRO A 10 -6.85 -4.42 2.50
N GLY A 11 -6.23 -4.96 1.45
CA GLY A 11 -6.94 -5.71 0.42
C GLY A 11 -7.74 -4.89 -0.61
N ALA A 12 -7.74 -3.57 -0.55
CA ALA A 12 -8.43 -2.71 -1.53
C ALA A 12 -7.84 -2.74 -2.94
N GLY A 13 -6.68 -3.39 -3.14
CA GLY A 13 -6.00 -3.44 -4.45
C GLY A 13 -4.94 -2.36 -4.65
N LYS A 14 -4.54 -1.65 -3.59
CA LYS A 14 -3.52 -0.59 -3.68
C LYS A 14 -2.23 -1.03 -4.37
N GLY A 15 -1.64 -2.15 -3.96
CA GLY A 15 -0.40 -2.66 -4.55
C GLY A 15 -0.52 -2.94 -6.05
N THR A 16 -1.64 -3.55 -6.48
CA THR A 16 -1.91 -3.81 -7.90
C THR A 16 -2.04 -2.52 -8.71
N GLN A 17 -2.75 -1.53 -8.17
CA GLN A 17 -2.89 -0.22 -8.83
C GLN A 17 -1.59 0.58 -8.76
N ALA A 18 -0.81 0.43 -7.68
CA ALA A 18 0.48 1.10 -7.54
C ALA A 18 1.43 0.76 -8.69
N ASP A 19 1.54 -0.52 -9.06
CA ASP A 19 2.41 -0.96 -10.14
C ASP A 19 2.02 -0.31 -11.47
N LEU A 20 0.72 -0.32 -11.81
CA LEU A 20 0.18 0.30 -13.03
C LEU A 20 0.38 1.84 -13.04
N ILE A 21 0.21 2.50 -11.90
CA ILE A 21 0.39 3.96 -11.79
C ILE A 21 1.87 4.33 -11.87
N CYS A 22 2.75 3.53 -11.26
CA CYS A 22 4.20 3.73 -11.35
C CYS A 22 4.67 3.68 -12.79
N ASP A 23 4.21 2.68 -13.56
CA ASP A 23 4.51 2.56 -14.99
C ASP A 23 3.98 3.76 -15.78
N LEU A 24 2.72 4.17 -15.55
CA LEU A 24 2.11 5.32 -16.22
C LEU A 24 2.83 6.64 -15.93
N CYS A 25 3.23 6.85 -14.68
CA CYS A 25 3.82 8.11 -14.22
C CYS A 25 5.36 8.12 -14.26
N ASN A 26 5.98 6.98 -14.54
CA ASN A 26 7.43 6.76 -14.51
C ASN A 26 8.05 7.21 -13.16
N VAL A 27 7.46 6.72 -12.05
CA VAL A 27 7.93 6.98 -10.68
C VAL A 27 8.08 5.67 -9.93
N PRO A 28 9.02 5.56 -8.97
CA PRO A 28 9.18 4.36 -8.15
C PRO A 28 8.05 4.21 -7.13
N LYS A 29 7.78 2.96 -6.77
CA LYS A 29 6.90 2.60 -5.66
C LYS A 29 7.68 2.64 -4.34
N ILE A 30 7.12 3.29 -3.33
CA ILE A 30 7.55 3.23 -1.93
C ILE A 30 6.47 2.50 -1.15
N SER A 31 6.68 1.21 -0.89
CA SER A 31 5.79 0.37 -0.09
C SER A 31 6.42 0.10 1.26
N THR A 32 5.96 0.80 2.30
CA THR A 32 6.48 0.59 3.67
C THR A 32 6.25 -0.83 4.16
N GLY A 33 5.15 -1.46 3.77
CA GLY A 33 4.85 -2.84 4.10
C GLY A 33 5.82 -3.84 3.44
N ASP A 34 6.22 -3.60 2.20
CA ASP A 34 7.17 -4.48 1.50
C ASP A 34 8.59 -4.30 2.03
N MET A 35 9.00 -3.05 2.30
CA MET A 35 10.30 -2.75 2.92
C MET A 35 10.45 -3.44 4.29
N LEU A 36 9.39 -3.43 5.12
CA LEU A 36 9.40 -4.12 6.41
C LEU A 36 9.46 -5.65 6.25
N ARG A 37 8.72 -6.21 5.29
CA ARG A 37 8.76 -7.65 4.99
C ARG A 37 10.12 -8.09 4.45
N GLU A 38 10.76 -7.27 3.63
CA GLU A 38 12.12 -7.52 3.16
C GLU A 38 13.11 -7.51 4.33
N ALA A 39 12.98 -6.56 5.26
CA ALA A 39 13.79 -6.54 6.49
C ALA A 39 13.59 -7.82 7.33
N VAL A 40 12.36 -8.32 7.46
CA VAL A 40 12.07 -9.60 8.14
C VAL A 40 12.71 -10.77 7.39
N ALA A 41 12.54 -10.84 6.08
CA ALA A 41 13.08 -11.94 5.26
C ALA A 41 14.62 -11.99 5.27
N SER A 42 15.29 -10.84 5.35
CA SER A 42 16.75 -10.75 5.46
C SER A 42 17.29 -11.07 6.86
N GLY A 43 16.42 -11.23 7.87
CA GLY A 43 16.84 -11.47 9.27
C GLY A 43 17.57 -10.28 9.91
N SER A 44 17.37 -9.06 9.39
CA SER A 44 17.99 -7.85 9.92
C SER A 44 17.51 -7.56 11.36
N ALA A 45 18.23 -6.69 12.09
CA ALA A 45 17.84 -6.26 13.42
C ALA A 45 16.44 -5.65 13.43
N LEU A 46 16.15 -4.77 12.45
CA LEU A 46 14.83 -4.20 12.23
C LEU A 46 13.78 -5.28 11.94
N GLY A 47 14.08 -6.24 11.06
CA GLY A 47 13.17 -7.33 10.72
C GLY A 47 12.78 -8.16 11.94
N ASN A 48 13.74 -8.48 12.81
CA ASN A 48 13.47 -9.21 14.05
C ASN A 48 12.60 -8.41 15.03
N GLU A 49 12.79 -7.09 15.09
CA GLU A 49 11.98 -6.19 15.93
C GLU A 49 10.52 -6.11 15.45
N VAL A 50 10.28 -6.01 14.16
CA VAL A 50 8.95 -5.72 13.60
C VAL A 50 8.15 -6.97 13.22
N SER A 51 8.75 -8.16 13.15
CA SER A 51 8.09 -9.38 12.67
C SER A 51 6.75 -9.64 13.36
N ASN A 52 6.76 -9.71 14.70
CA ASN A 52 5.54 -9.97 15.48
C ASN A 52 4.47 -8.87 15.30
N ILE A 53 4.89 -7.62 15.08
CA ILE A 53 3.98 -6.50 14.87
C ILE A 53 3.25 -6.71 13.53
N LEU A 54 3.98 -7.04 12.46
CA LEU A 54 3.42 -7.31 11.14
C LEU A 54 2.46 -8.50 11.15
N ASP A 55 2.87 -9.62 11.78
CA ASP A 55 2.05 -10.84 11.84
C ASP A 55 0.74 -10.63 12.62
N SER A 56 0.76 -9.76 13.64
CA SER A 56 -0.43 -9.38 14.40
C SER A 56 -1.36 -8.42 13.67
N GLY A 57 -0.93 -7.85 12.54
CA GLY A 57 -1.67 -6.84 11.77
C GLY A 57 -1.65 -5.44 12.39
N ALA A 58 -0.81 -5.20 13.40
CA ALA A 58 -0.61 -3.89 14.03
C ALA A 58 0.27 -2.97 13.15
N LEU A 59 0.29 -1.67 13.46
CA LEU A 59 1.19 -0.71 12.83
C LEU A 59 2.54 -0.66 13.55
N VAL A 60 3.60 -0.58 12.78
CA VAL A 60 4.95 -0.26 13.25
C VAL A 60 4.99 1.22 13.61
N SER A 61 5.86 1.61 14.57
CA SER A 61 5.93 2.98 15.06
C SER A 61 6.22 4.00 13.97
N ASP A 62 5.70 5.22 14.15
CA ASP A 62 5.85 6.30 13.17
C ASP A 62 7.34 6.66 12.96
N GLU A 63 8.19 6.54 13.99
CA GLU A 63 9.62 6.81 13.91
C GLU A 63 10.33 5.82 12.98
N ILE A 64 10.02 4.53 13.08
CA ILE A 64 10.60 3.50 12.21
C ILE A 64 10.14 3.74 10.76
N ILE A 65 8.85 3.96 10.56
CA ILE A 65 8.30 4.22 9.23
C ILE A 65 8.91 5.49 8.62
N GLY A 66 9.02 6.57 9.38
CA GLY A 66 9.64 7.83 8.95
C GLY A 66 11.10 7.65 8.52
N SER A 67 11.87 6.86 9.30
CA SER A 67 13.27 6.56 8.99
C SER A 67 13.41 5.77 7.70
N LEU A 68 12.59 4.73 7.49
CA LEU A 68 12.58 3.92 6.27
C LEU A 68 12.25 4.76 5.03
N ILE A 69 11.21 5.60 5.12
CA ILE A 69 10.81 6.48 4.01
C ILE A 69 11.94 7.48 3.70
N LYS A 70 12.54 8.08 4.73
CA LYS A 70 13.62 9.03 4.57
C LYS A 70 14.82 8.41 3.85
N GLU A 71 15.22 7.20 4.24
CA GLU A 71 16.29 6.46 3.58
C GLU A 71 15.93 6.15 2.11
N ARG A 72 14.73 5.62 1.85
CA ARG A 72 14.27 5.28 0.50
C ARG A 72 14.25 6.49 -0.45
N LEU A 73 13.88 7.66 0.06
CA LEU A 73 13.82 8.89 -0.72
C LEU A 73 15.20 9.45 -1.12
N THR A 74 16.28 8.96 -0.51
CA THR A 74 17.65 9.34 -0.93
C THR A 74 18.11 8.63 -2.20
N MET A 75 17.38 7.59 -2.64
CA MET A 75 17.74 6.85 -3.84
C MET A 75 17.50 7.68 -5.11
N PRO A 76 18.37 7.57 -6.12
CA PRO A 76 18.29 8.40 -7.33
C PRO A 76 17.00 8.26 -8.13
N ASP A 77 16.35 7.10 -8.06
CA ASP A 77 15.08 6.84 -8.75
C ASP A 77 13.92 7.69 -8.22
N CYS A 78 14.03 8.23 -7.00
CA CYS A 78 13.01 9.08 -6.37
C CYS A 78 13.10 10.57 -6.76
N GLU A 79 14.12 10.99 -7.52
CA GLU A 79 14.35 12.41 -7.86
C GLU A 79 13.17 13.05 -8.60
N ASN A 80 12.45 12.29 -9.42
CA ASN A 80 11.32 12.78 -10.21
C ASN A 80 9.95 12.63 -9.55
N GLY A 81 9.91 12.07 -8.34
CA GLY A 81 8.71 11.80 -7.56
C GLY A 81 8.61 10.33 -7.17
N SER A 82 7.54 9.99 -6.47
CA SER A 82 7.33 8.65 -5.92
C SER A 82 5.85 8.36 -5.73
N LEU A 83 5.49 7.09 -5.76
CA LEU A 83 4.18 6.64 -5.34
C LEU A 83 4.29 5.92 -3.99
N PHE A 84 3.52 6.38 -3.01
CA PHE A 84 3.46 5.81 -1.66
C PHE A 84 2.31 4.81 -1.56
N ASP A 85 2.65 3.52 -1.41
CA ASP A 85 1.70 2.43 -1.19
C ASP A 85 1.75 1.98 0.27
N GLY A 86 0.61 2.06 0.93
CA GLY A 86 0.46 1.64 2.32
C GLY A 86 1.12 2.56 3.35
N GLY A 87 1.32 3.79 3.03
CA GLY A 87 1.76 4.87 3.92
C GLY A 87 1.51 6.25 3.30
N PRO A 88 1.24 7.30 4.10
CA PRO A 88 1.10 7.26 5.57
C PRO A 88 -0.13 6.47 6.01
N ARG A 89 -0.08 5.90 7.23
CA ARG A 89 -1.21 5.18 7.85
C ARG A 89 -1.74 5.86 9.10
N THR A 90 -1.05 6.87 9.58
CA THR A 90 -1.47 7.70 10.72
C THR A 90 -1.31 9.16 10.37
N THR A 91 -2.02 10.04 11.10
CA THR A 91 -1.84 11.49 10.97
C THR A 91 -0.44 11.92 11.41
N GLY A 92 0.18 11.21 12.35
CA GLY A 92 1.58 11.42 12.75
C GLY A 92 2.54 11.18 11.59
N GLN A 93 2.39 10.07 10.86
CA GLN A 93 3.19 9.80 9.65
C GLN A 93 2.96 10.87 8.56
N ALA A 94 1.70 11.30 8.35
CA ALA A 94 1.41 12.36 7.38
C ALA A 94 2.09 13.68 7.74
N GLN A 95 2.13 14.03 9.03
CA GLN A 95 2.84 15.21 9.52
C GLN A 95 4.35 15.08 9.34
N GLN A 96 4.94 13.92 9.65
CA GLN A 96 6.37 13.67 9.42
C GLN A 96 6.76 13.85 7.95
N LEU A 97 5.94 13.36 7.00
CA LEU A 97 6.17 13.56 5.58
C LEU A 97 6.10 15.04 5.18
N ALA A 98 5.19 15.80 5.76
CA ALA A 98 5.11 17.24 5.56
C ALA A 98 6.36 17.96 6.13
N ASP A 99 6.84 17.56 7.31
CA ASP A 99 8.05 18.11 7.94
C ASP A 99 9.33 17.81 7.13
N MET A 100 9.33 16.71 6.37
CA MET A 100 10.37 16.39 5.38
C MET A 100 10.25 17.22 4.09
N ASN A 101 9.32 18.17 4.00
CA ASN A 101 9.02 18.97 2.81
C ASN A 101 8.59 18.17 1.58
N ILE A 102 8.05 16.98 1.77
CA ILE A 102 7.50 16.17 0.67
C ILE A 102 6.15 16.76 0.27
N LYS A 103 6.09 17.29 -0.95
CA LYS A 103 4.85 17.84 -1.51
C LYS A 103 4.15 16.78 -2.33
N PHE A 104 2.98 16.36 -1.88
CA PHE A 104 2.13 15.46 -2.66
C PHE A 104 1.34 16.24 -3.69
N THR A 105 1.19 15.66 -4.88
CA THR A 105 0.38 16.22 -5.97
C THR A 105 -1.00 15.58 -6.02
N HIS A 106 -1.07 14.28 -5.71
CA HIS A 106 -2.31 13.51 -5.73
C HIS A 106 -2.40 12.58 -4.53
N VAL A 107 -3.60 12.47 -4.00
CA VAL A 107 -3.99 11.45 -3.02
C VAL A 107 -5.21 10.72 -3.55
N ILE A 108 -5.10 9.42 -3.70
CA ILE A 108 -6.10 8.56 -4.33
C ILE A 108 -6.62 7.59 -3.27
N GLU A 109 -7.88 7.66 -2.95
CA GLU A 109 -8.52 6.70 -2.07
C GLU A 109 -9.20 5.61 -2.90
N ILE A 110 -8.76 4.36 -2.74
CA ILE A 110 -9.43 3.19 -3.30
C ILE A 110 -10.38 2.67 -2.22
N HIS A 111 -11.67 2.87 -2.44
CA HIS A 111 -12.72 2.49 -1.50
C HIS A 111 -13.25 1.10 -1.82
N VAL A 112 -13.36 0.26 -0.79
CA VAL A 112 -13.97 -1.08 -0.86
C VAL A 112 -14.66 -1.34 0.47
N ASP A 113 -15.84 -1.96 0.44
CA ASP A 113 -16.57 -2.30 1.64
C ASP A 113 -15.88 -3.41 2.46
N ASP A 114 -15.98 -3.36 3.79
CA ASP A 114 -15.29 -4.26 4.70
C ASP A 114 -15.61 -5.74 4.43
N GLN A 115 -16.85 -6.06 4.05
CA GLN A 115 -17.26 -7.44 3.73
C GLN A 115 -16.49 -7.99 2.52
N ASP A 116 -16.26 -7.17 1.51
CA ASP A 116 -15.48 -7.54 0.33
C ASP A 116 -13.99 -7.63 0.65
N ILE A 117 -13.50 -6.81 1.59
CA ILE A 117 -12.11 -6.88 2.06
C ILE A 117 -11.80 -8.24 2.68
N VAL A 118 -12.68 -8.76 3.56
CA VAL A 118 -12.46 -10.08 4.19
C VAL A 118 -12.35 -11.17 3.13
N LYS A 119 -13.21 -11.16 2.13
CA LYS A 119 -13.16 -12.08 0.99
C LYS A 119 -11.84 -11.98 0.22
N ARG A 120 -11.48 -10.76 -0.15
CA ARG A 120 -10.27 -10.49 -0.96
C ARG A 120 -8.99 -10.90 -0.23
N MET A 121 -8.89 -10.59 1.06
CA MET A 121 -7.70 -10.94 1.82
C MET A 121 -7.52 -12.45 1.97
N SER A 122 -8.59 -13.19 2.20
CA SER A 122 -8.57 -14.66 2.31
C SER A 122 -8.08 -15.34 1.02
N GLY A 123 -8.41 -14.77 -0.13
CA GLY A 123 -8.02 -15.30 -1.44
C GLY A 123 -6.67 -14.81 -1.96
N ARG A 124 -6.02 -13.86 -1.27
CA ARG A 124 -4.73 -13.32 -1.71
C ARG A 124 -3.62 -14.36 -1.64
N ARG A 125 -2.78 -14.37 -2.67
CA ARG A 125 -1.53 -15.13 -2.75
C ARG A 125 -0.41 -14.20 -3.14
N VAL A 126 0.78 -14.46 -2.63
CA VAL A 126 1.95 -13.58 -2.84
C VAL A 126 3.17 -14.42 -3.18
N HIS A 127 3.93 -13.96 -4.15
CA HIS A 127 5.26 -14.51 -4.42
C HIS A 127 6.28 -13.85 -3.47
N PRO A 128 6.94 -14.61 -2.56
CA PRO A 128 7.82 -14.04 -1.54
C PRO A 128 9.00 -13.25 -2.12
N GLY A 129 9.59 -13.77 -3.20
CA GLY A 129 10.81 -13.21 -3.78
C GLY A 129 10.62 -11.86 -4.50
N SER A 130 9.43 -11.60 -5.07
CA SER A 130 9.17 -10.36 -5.84
C SER A 130 8.08 -9.47 -5.27
N GLY A 131 7.30 -9.97 -4.30
CA GLY A 131 6.13 -9.26 -3.79
C GLY A 131 4.92 -9.23 -4.74
N ARG A 132 4.98 -9.90 -5.91
CA ARG A 132 3.84 -9.98 -6.83
C ARG A 132 2.62 -10.56 -6.14
N ASN A 133 1.46 -9.95 -6.42
CA ASN A 133 0.20 -10.31 -5.78
C ASN A 133 -0.73 -10.98 -6.79
N TYR A 134 -1.30 -12.10 -6.37
CA TYR A 134 -2.32 -12.86 -7.06
C TYR A 134 -3.56 -13.00 -6.19
N HIS A 135 -4.64 -13.44 -6.78
CA HIS A 135 -5.86 -13.77 -6.05
C HIS A 135 -6.52 -15.00 -6.68
N ILE A 136 -6.95 -15.94 -5.85
CA ILE A 136 -7.51 -17.22 -6.33
C ILE A 136 -8.73 -17.07 -7.25
N GLU A 137 -9.44 -15.95 -7.18
CA GLU A 137 -10.66 -15.67 -7.95
C GLU A 137 -10.50 -14.44 -8.87
N TYR A 138 -9.95 -13.31 -8.36
CA TYR A 138 -9.96 -12.03 -9.09
C TYR A 138 -8.73 -11.77 -9.97
N ASN A 139 -7.64 -12.45 -9.70
CA ASN A 139 -6.39 -12.38 -10.46
C ASN A 139 -5.60 -13.69 -10.27
N PRO A 140 -6.14 -14.84 -10.77
CA PRO A 140 -5.48 -16.13 -10.58
C PRO A 140 -4.18 -16.19 -11.37
N PRO A 141 -3.17 -16.91 -10.86
CA PRO A 141 -1.99 -17.23 -11.65
C PRO A 141 -2.35 -18.19 -12.80
N GLU A 142 -1.52 -18.24 -13.83
CA GLU A 142 -1.68 -19.19 -14.95
C GLU A 142 -1.61 -20.64 -14.45
N ASN A 143 -0.69 -20.92 -13.53
CA ASN A 143 -0.58 -22.21 -12.83
C ASN A 143 -0.96 -22.04 -11.36
N GLU A 144 -2.01 -22.71 -10.91
CA GLU A 144 -2.51 -22.60 -9.55
C GLU A 144 -1.39 -22.81 -8.51
N GLY A 145 -1.20 -21.84 -7.61
CA GLY A 145 -0.22 -21.88 -6.53
C GLY A 145 1.20 -21.51 -6.92
N TYR A 146 1.46 -21.08 -8.16
CA TYR A 146 2.79 -20.72 -8.64
C TYR A 146 2.81 -19.32 -9.27
N ASP A 147 3.95 -18.65 -9.15
CA ASP A 147 4.20 -17.35 -9.74
C ASP A 147 4.42 -17.44 -11.25
N ASP A 148 3.70 -16.65 -12.04
CA ASP A 148 3.71 -16.74 -13.51
C ASP A 148 5.07 -16.42 -14.16
N ILE A 149 5.95 -15.68 -13.45
CA ILE A 149 7.24 -15.25 -13.99
C ILE A 149 8.38 -16.16 -13.53
N SER A 150 8.46 -16.46 -12.24
CA SER A 150 9.53 -17.28 -11.68
C SER A 150 9.23 -18.78 -11.63
N GLY A 151 7.94 -19.14 -11.63
CA GLY A 151 7.50 -20.53 -11.40
C GLY A 151 7.68 -21.00 -9.94
N GLU A 152 7.98 -20.07 -9.02
CA GLU A 152 8.13 -20.38 -7.60
C GLU A 152 6.77 -20.42 -6.88
N PRO A 153 6.67 -21.14 -5.75
CA PRO A 153 5.41 -21.26 -5.02
C PRO A 153 4.91 -19.91 -4.49
N LEU A 154 3.59 -19.71 -4.56
CA LEU A 154 2.87 -18.63 -3.92
C LEU A 154 2.50 -19.01 -2.49
N ILE A 155 2.49 -18.03 -1.59
CA ILE A 155 2.08 -18.19 -0.19
C ILE A 155 0.88 -17.32 0.15
N GLN A 156 0.12 -17.70 1.15
CA GLN A 156 -0.78 -16.80 1.88
C GLN A 156 0.02 -16.17 3.02
N ARG A 157 -0.07 -14.86 3.19
CA ARG A 157 0.59 -14.17 4.30
C ARG A 157 -0.09 -14.49 5.63
N GLU A 158 0.67 -14.48 6.72
CA GLU A 158 0.12 -14.68 8.07
C GLU A 158 -0.90 -13.58 8.45
N ASP A 159 -0.66 -12.34 8.00
CA ASP A 159 -1.56 -11.21 8.22
C ASP A 159 -2.81 -11.20 7.32
N ASP A 160 -3.01 -12.23 6.48
CA ASP A 160 -4.21 -12.43 5.67
C ASP A 160 -5.19 -13.47 6.24
N LYS A 161 -4.90 -13.99 7.43
CA LYS A 161 -5.83 -14.86 8.16
C LYS A 161 -7.07 -14.05 8.60
N PRO A 162 -8.28 -14.63 8.57
CA PRO A 162 -9.52 -13.90 8.83
C PRO A 162 -9.54 -13.08 10.11
N GLU A 163 -9.02 -13.65 11.21
CA GLU A 163 -8.91 -12.95 12.50
C GLU A 163 -7.97 -11.74 12.46
N THR A 164 -6.86 -11.86 11.72
CA THR A 164 -5.89 -10.77 11.57
C THR A 164 -6.46 -9.70 10.63
N VAL A 165 -7.17 -10.09 9.58
CA VAL A 165 -7.84 -9.15 8.66
C VAL A 165 -8.84 -8.27 9.40
N LEU A 166 -9.64 -8.83 10.31
CA LEU A 166 -10.58 -8.04 11.12
C LEU A 166 -9.85 -7.03 12.03
N LYS A 167 -8.74 -7.44 12.65
CA LYS A 167 -7.90 -6.51 13.44
C LYS A 167 -7.33 -5.39 12.56
N ARG A 168 -6.83 -5.71 11.38
CA ARG A 168 -6.31 -4.72 10.42
C ARG A 168 -7.37 -3.74 9.96
N LEU A 169 -8.61 -4.18 9.77
CA LEU A 169 -9.75 -3.30 9.47
C LEU A 169 -10.04 -2.36 10.65
N GLY A 170 -10.03 -2.86 11.89
CA GLY A 170 -10.17 -2.02 13.07
C GLY A 170 -9.08 -0.94 13.13
N VAL A 171 -7.80 -1.34 12.99
CA VAL A 171 -6.67 -0.41 12.95
C VAL A 171 -6.79 0.60 11.79
N TYR A 172 -7.26 0.15 10.61
CA TYR A 172 -7.50 1.04 9.48
C TYR A 172 -8.56 2.11 9.81
N HIS A 173 -9.70 1.72 10.36
CA HIS A 173 -10.76 2.66 10.71
C HIS A 173 -10.34 3.65 11.77
N ASP A 174 -9.59 3.20 12.78
CA ASP A 174 -9.18 4.04 13.91
C ASP A 174 -8.06 5.00 13.55
N GLN A 175 -7.06 4.55 12.77
CA GLN A 175 -5.80 5.28 12.58
C GLN A 175 -5.58 5.80 11.17
N THR A 176 -6.06 5.08 10.13
CA THR A 176 -5.76 5.42 8.73
C THR A 176 -6.92 6.15 8.04
N LYS A 177 -8.15 5.75 8.30
CA LYS A 177 -9.32 6.40 7.70
C LYS A 177 -9.40 7.91 7.99
N PRO A 178 -8.98 8.43 9.16
CA PRO A 178 -8.92 9.88 9.39
C PRO A 178 -8.05 10.67 8.39
N LEU A 179 -7.11 10.00 7.70
CA LEU A 179 -6.32 10.63 6.64
C LEU A 179 -7.17 11.08 5.44
N THR A 180 -8.31 10.44 5.19
CA THR A 180 -9.26 10.88 4.15
C THR A 180 -9.68 12.32 4.39
N ASP A 181 -10.13 12.65 5.62
CA ASP A 181 -10.53 14.01 5.97
C ASP A 181 -9.34 14.98 5.98
N PHE A 182 -8.17 14.51 6.43
CA PHE A 182 -6.95 15.30 6.44
C PHE A 182 -6.56 15.76 5.03
N TYR A 183 -6.53 14.84 4.07
CA TYR A 183 -6.15 15.16 2.69
C TYR A 183 -7.28 15.82 1.88
N THR A 184 -8.53 15.57 2.21
CA THR A 184 -9.67 16.32 1.63
C THR A 184 -9.54 17.81 1.93
N LYS A 185 -9.24 18.18 3.17
CA LYS A 185 -9.02 19.58 3.56
C LYS A 185 -7.83 20.23 2.82
N GLN A 186 -6.75 19.46 2.61
CA GLN A 186 -5.61 19.96 1.82
C GLN A 186 -5.96 20.15 0.35
N SER A 187 -6.81 19.28 -0.19
CA SER A 187 -7.32 19.42 -1.57
C SER A 187 -8.21 20.64 -1.72
N GLU A 188 -9.12 20.86 -0.77
CA GLU A 188 -9.99 22.06 -0.74
C GLU A 188 -9.18 23.37 -0.63
N ALA A 189 -8.04 23.32 0.08
CA ALA A 189 -7.10 24.43 0.17
C ALA A 189 -6.20 24.59 -1.07
N GLY A 190 -6.31 23.71 -2.08
CA GLY A 190 -5.57 23.79 -3.33
C GLY A 190 -4.13 23.29 -3.29
N PHE A 191 -3.72 22.57 -2.22
CA PHE A 191 -2.35 22.07 -2.09
C PHE A 191 -2.08 20.79 -2.89
N LEU A 192 -3.11 19.96 -3.12
CA LEU A 192 -3.03 18.69 -3.85
C LEU A 192 -4.40 18.37 -4.46
N LYS A 193 -4.48 17.32 -5.27
CA LYS A 193 -5.73 16.75 -5.77
C LYS A 193 -6.07 15.48 -5.00
N PHE A 194 -7.20 15.47 -4.28
CA PHE A 194 -7.76 14.29 -3.64
C PHE A 194 -8.95 13.77 -4.45
N PHE A 195 -8.99 12.47 -4.70
CA PHE A 195 -10.18 11.82 -5.27
C PHE A 195 -10.30 10.37 -4.80
N ARG A 196 -11.56 9.90 -4.82
CA ARG A 196 -11.93 8.53 -4.45
C ARG A 196 -12.34 7.76 -5.70
N VAL A 197 -11.93 6.50 -5.76
CA VAL A 197 -12.36 5.55 -6.78
C VAL A 197 -13.00 4.32 -6.13
N ASP A 198 -13.97 3.72 -6.81
CA ASP A 198 -14.59 2.48 -6.38
C ASP A 198 -13.67 1.29 -6.73
N GLY A 199 -13.09 0.67 -5.69
CA GLY A 199 -12.22 -0.48 -5.81
C GLY A 199 -12.94 -1.82 -5.99
N SER A 200 -14.27 -1.85 -6.05
CA SER A 200 -15.06 -3.07 -6.29
C SER A 200 -15.02 -3.52 -7.76
N ASN A 201 -14.65 -2.61 -8.65
CA ASN A 201 -14.52 -2.88 -10.08
C ASN A 201 -13.34 -3.79 -10.42
N THR A 202 -13.25 -4.20 -11.70
CA THR A 202 -12.08 -4.94 -12.22
C THR A 202 -10.79 -4.11 -12.09
N VAL A 203 -9.64 -4.77 -12.07
CA VAL A 203 -8.33 -4.10 -11.99
C VAL A 203 -8.18 -3.01 -13.06
N SER A 204 -8.55 -3.33 -14.31
CA SER A 204 -8.51 -2.39 -15.43
C SER A 204 -9.51 -1.24 -15.29
N GLY A 205 -10.71 -1.49 -14.79
CA GLY A 205 -11.73 -0.46 -14.56
C GLY A 205 -11.35 0.54 -13.48
N VAL A 206 -10.74 0.05 -12.38
CA VAL A 206 -10.18 0.91 -11.33
C VAL A 206 -9.03 1.75 -11.89
N PHE A 207 -8.12 1.12 -12.64
CA PHE A 207 -6.99 1.84 -13.25
C PHE A 207 -7.44 2.91 -14.25
N GLU A 208 -8.43 2.61 -15.08
CA GLU A 208 -9.01 3.60 -16.02
C GLU A 208 -9.60 4.80 -15.27
N SER A 209 -10.29 4.56 -14.15
CA SER A 209 -10.87 5.62 -13.32
C SER A 209 -9.78 6.50 -12.67
N ILE A 210 -8.65 5.90 -12.30
CA ILE A 210 -7.49 6.60 -11.74
C ILE A 210 -6.77 7.40 -12.83
N SER A 211 -6.44 6.77 -13.95
CA SER A 211 -5.61 7.35 -15.00
C SER A 211 -6.25 8.59 -15.64
N LYS A 212 -7.58 8.67 -15.71
CA LYS A 212 -8.31 9.86 -16.19
C LYS A 212 -8.14 11.08 -15.28
N GLN A 213 -7.68 10.88 -14.06
CA GLN A 213 -7.57 11.94 -13.06
C GLN A 213 -6.11 12.34 -12.74
N LEU A 214 -5.15 11.54 -13.18
CA LEU A 214 -3.70 11.81 -13.07
C LEU A 214 -3.20 12.71 -14.20
#